data_92c3998ab5447467796d6b21144151dc
#
_entry.id   92c3998ab5447467796d6b21144151dc
#
_cell.length_a   1.000
_cell.length_b   1.000
_cell.length_c   1.000
_cell.angle_alpha   90.00
_cell.angle_beta   90.00
_cell.angle_gamma   90.00
#
_symmetry.space_group_name_H-M   'P 1'
#
loop_
_entity.id
_entity.type
_entity.pdbx_description
1 polymer ?
#
loop_
_entity_poly.entity_id
_entity_poly.type
_entity_poly.pdbx_seq_one_letter_code
_entity_poly.pdbx_strand_id
1 'polypeptide(L)'
;VYETQYKLDNGTIGDVALHLAGSSQVMIIDSKFPMENYQAMADHEGDAAALQRSENLFRTSIKKHINDIAKKYINAQTCDQAVMFVPSEAVYMYICSKCSDLLDYAFAHHVLITSPTTLIGVVFTLVHATKDYRRSVHVKQIEQEIIALKDDSRRLVQRLEKSANAMRQSLSALEETQISAQKIFRRIEKVSEGETKNTAESR
;
A
#
# COMPACT_ATOMS: atom_id res chain seq x y z
N VAL A 1 -7.69 -9.27 5.84
CA VAL A 1 -7.13 -9.11 7.16
C VAL A 1 -6.74 -10.46 7.76
N TYR A 2 -7.66 -11.33 8.20
CA TYR A 2 -7.33 -12.70 8.58
C TYR A 2 -8.47 -13.65 8.21
N GLU A 3 -8.12 -14.92 8.03
CA GLU A 3 -9.05 -16.03 7.81
C GLU A 3 -8.70 -17.20 8.72
N THR A 4 -9.70 -17.91 9.22
CA THR A 4 -9.52 -19.12 10.03
C THR A 4 -9.73 -20.36 9.19
N GLN A 5 -9.06 -21.46 9.54
CA GLN A 5 -9.12 -22.73 8.81
C GLN A 5 -8.82 -22.57 7.32
N TYR A 6 -7.76 -21.80 7.02
CA TYR A 6 -7.37 -21.46 5.67
C TYR A 6 -6.78 -22.65 4.93
N LYS A 7 -7.37 -23.00 3.79
CA LYS A 7 -6.92 -24.11 2.95
C LYS A 7 -5.90 -23.66 1.93
N LEU A 8 -4.71 -24.24 1.99
CA LEU A 8 -3.63 -24.04 1.03
C LEU A 8 -3.79 -24.98 -0.18
N ASP A 9 -3.18 -24.64 -1.32
CA ASP A 9 -3.25 -25.44 -2.56
C ASP A 9 -2.61 -26.82 -2.41
N ASN A 10 -1.65 -26.97 -1.49
CA ASN A 10 -1.06 -28.27 -1.15
C ASN A 10 -1.99 -29.17 -0.32
N GLY A 11 -3.24 -28.74 -0.07
CA GLY A 11 -4.26 -29.47 0.67
C GLY A 11 -4.12 -29.35 2.20
N THR A 12 -3.12 -28.66 2.72
CA THR A 12 -2.99 -28.40 4.16
C THR A 12 -3.93 -27.30 4.61
N ILE A 13 -4.34 -27.34 5.88
CA ILE A 13 -5.22 -26.33 6.49
C ILE A 13 -4.44 -25.64 7.60
N GLY A 14 -4.24 -24.33 7.48
CA GLY A 14 -3.68 -23.49 8.54
C GLY A 14 -4.78 -23.00 9.49
N ASP A 15 -4.51 -22.95 10.79
CA ASP A 15 -5.51 -22.52 11.77
C ASP A 15 -5.93 -21.06 11.56
N VAL A 16 -4.96 -20.19 11.29
CA VAL A 16 -5.20 -18.78 10.92
C VAL A 16 -4.24 -18.36 9.82
N ALA A 17 -4.75 -17.67 8.82
CA ALA A 17 -3.97 -17.00 7.79
C ALA A 17 -4.08 -15.48 7.94
N LEU A 18 -2.96 -14.78 7.97
CA LEU A 18 -2.88 -13.32 7.97
C LEU A 18 -2.54 -12.83 6.55
N HIS A 19 -3.39 -12.04 5.95
CA HIS A 19 -3.15 -11.44 4.64
C HIS A 19 -2.16 -10.27 4.75
N LEU A 20 -1.08 -10.34 3.98
CA LEU A 20 -0.04 -9.34 3.96
C LEU A 20 -0.39 -8.20 2.99
N ALA A 21 -0.09 -6.97 3.37
CA ALA A 21 -0.34 -5.83 2.50
C ALA A 21 0.57 -5.83 1.28
N GLY A 22 -0.03 -5.61 0.10
CA GLY A 22 0.72 -5.53 -1.15
C GLY A 22 1.26 -6.85 -1.68
N SER A 23 0.85 -7.96 -1.07
CA SER A 23 1.17 -9.31 -1.51
C SER A 23 -0.09 -10.16 -1.62
N SER A 24 -0.09 -11.13 -2.51
CA SER A 24 -1.07 -12.21 -2.54
C SER A 24 -0.78 -13.31 -1.52
N GLN A 25 0.39 -13.24 -0.87
CA GLN A 25 0.83 -14.23 0.10
C GLN A 25 0.20 -14.01 1.47
N VAL A 26 0.08 -15.09 2.21
CA VAL A 26 -0.43 -15.13 3.58
C VAL A 26 0.63 -15.63 4.55
N MET A 27 0.56 -15.19 5.80
CA MET A 27 1.32 -15.76 6.91
C MET A 27 0.43 -16.70 7.68
N ILE A 28 0.85 -17.94 7.87
CA ILE A 28 0.09 -18.95 8.63
C ILE A 28 0.50 -18.95 10.10
N ILE A 29 -0.51 -18.98 10.96
CA ILE A 29 -0.34 -19.23 12.40
C ILE A 29 -0.90 -20.62 12.67
N ASP A 30 -0.06 -21.50 13.24
CA ASP A 30 -0.45 -22.83 13.70
C ASP A 30 -0.55 -22.83 15.23
N SER A 31 -1.70 -23.28 15.75
CA SER A 31 -2.00 -23.24 17.18
C SER A 31 -1.78 -24.57 17.90
N LYS A 32 -1.38 -25.62 17.19
CA LYS A 32 -1.16 -26.95 17.73
C LYS A 32 0.20 -27.03 18.42
N PHE A 33 0.19 -26.88 19.72
CA PHE A 33 1.37 -26.98 20.54
C PHE A 33 1.35 -28.23 21.41
N PRO A 34 2.45 -29.02 21.54
CA PRO A 34 2.48 -30.27 22.32
C PRO A 34 2.59 -30.02 23.83
N MET A 35 1.49 -29.53 24.43
CA MET A 35 1.42 -29.20 25.88
C MET A 35 1.67 -30.38 26.79
N GLU A 36 1.32 -31.59 26.34
CA GLU A 36 1.46 -32.83 27.13
C GLU A 36 2.91 -33.08 27.59
N ASN A 37 3.88 -32.80 26.71
CA ASN A 37 5.29 -32.98 27.02
C ASN A 37 5.80 -31.97 28.06
N TYR A 38 5.21 -30.76 28.11
CA TYR A 38 5.52 -29.76 29.12
C TYR A 38 4.91 -30.17 30.50
N GLN A 39 3.69 -30.65 30.52
CA GLN A 39 3.03 -31.13 31.73
C GLN A 39 3.79 -32.31 32.36
N ALA A 40 4.26 -33.24 31.54
CA ALA A 40 5.09 -34.34 32.01
C ALA A 40 6.39 -33.93 32.70
N MET A 41 6.94 -32.73 32.35
CA MET A 41 8.10 -32.18 33.06
C MET A 41 7.73 -31.69 34.47
N ALA A 42 6.57 -31.03 34.60
CA ALA A 42 6.09 -30.54 35.90
C ALA A 42 5.78 -31.67 36.86
N ASP A 43 5.30 -32.81 36.37
CA ASP A 43 4.97 -33.99 37.18
C ASP A 43 6.20 -34.71 37.76
N HIS A 44 7.41 -34.43 37.23
CA HIS A 44 8.66 -35.06 37.67
C HIS A 44 9.57 -34.09 38.48
N GLU A 45 9.00 -33.06 39.05
CA GLU A 45 9.71 -32.11 39.92
C GLU A 45 10.17 -32.85 41.20
N GLY A 46 11.46 -33.17 41.30
CA GLY A 46 12.08 -33.90 42.40
C GLY A 46 12.90 -35.15 41.99
N ASP A 47 12.72 -35.68 40.78
CA ASP A 47 13.57 -36.72 40.18
C ASP A 47 14.39 -36.13 39.04
N ALA A 48 15.66 -35.78 39.29
CA ALA A 48 16.53 -35.16 38.33
C ALA A 48 16.73 -35.99 37.04
N ALA A 49 16.73 -37.31 37.11
CA ALA A 49 16.90 -38.18 35.97
C ALA A 49 15.63 -38.27 35.11
N ALA A 50 14.45 -38.27 35.73
CA ALA A 50 13.17 -38.24 35.05
C ALA A 50 12.92 -36.88 34.44
N LEU A 51 13.23 -35.78 35.14
CA LEU A 51 13.12 -34.41 34.65
C LEU A 51 13.98 -34.20 33.40
N GLN A 52 15.25 -34.65 33.41
CA GLN A 52 16.16 -34.51 32.24
C GLN A 52 15.62 -35.27 31.02
N ARG A 53 15.03 -36.47 31.22
CA ARG A 53 14.39 -37.23 30.13
C ARG A 53 13.19 -36.51 29.56
N SER A 54 12.31 -35.99 30.41
CA SER A 54 11.12 -35.24 30.01
C SER A 54 11.50 -33.94 29.28
N GLU A 55 12.54 -33.23 29.73
CA GLU A 55 13.07 -32.03 29.02
C GLU A 55 13.58 -32.40 27.62
N ASN A 56 14.33 -33.48 27.45
CA ASN A 56 14.82 -33.92 26.16
C ASN A 56 13.67 -34.29 25.19
N LEU A 57 12.63 -34.95 25.72
CA LEU A 57 11.42 -35.27 24.95
C LEU A 57 10.68 -34.00 24.53
N PHE A 58 10.54 -33.04 25.45
CA PHE A 58 9.94 -31.75 25.14
C PHE A 58 10.71 -31.01 24.02
N ARG A 59 12.03 -30.87 24.14
CA ARG A 59 12.89 -30.26 23.11
C ARG A 59 12.74 -30.96 21.77
N THR A 60 12.75 -32.29 21.75
CA THR A 60 12.60 -33.07 20.52
C THR A 60 11.25 -32.86 19.86
N SER A 61 10.17 -32.84 20.69
CA SER A 61 8.82 -32.61 20.18
C SER A 61 8.66 -31.21 19.58
N ILE A 62 9.24 -30.17 20.21
CA ILE A 62 9.22 -28.80 19.68
C ILE A 62 9.98 -28.72 18.35
N LYS A 63 11.20 -29.30 18.26
CA LYS A 63 11.97 -29.33 17.01
C LYS A 63 11.21 -30.02 15.88
N LYS A 64 10.56 -31.13 16.18
CA LYS A 64 9.70 -31.84 15.22
C LYS A 64 8.57 -30.92 14.75
N HIS A 65 7.89 -30.25 15.67
CA HIS A 65 6.76 -29.39 15.36
C HIS A 65 7.18 -28.19 14.52
N ILE A 66 8.32 -27.56 14.82
CA ILE A 66 8.91 -26.48 14.00
C ILE A 66 9.14 -26.98 12.56
N ASN A 67 9.75 -28.16 12.39
CA ASN A 67 9.97 -28.75 11.06
C ASN A 67 8.65 -29.04 10.32
N ASP A 68 7.65 -29.51 11.02
CA ASP A 68 6.34 -29.82 10.44
C ASP A 68 5.65 -28.52 9.96
N ILE A 69 5.70 -27.45 10.76
CA ILE A 69 5.19 -26.12 10.40
C ILE A 69 5.93 -25.58 9.16
N ALA A 70 7.26 -25.59 9.18
CA ALA A 70 8.07 -25.10 8.06
C ALA A 70 7.73 -25.82 6.75
N LYS A 71 7.64 -27.15 6.79
CA LYS A 71 7.33 -27.98 5.61
C LYS A 71 5.90 -27.80 5.09
N LYS A 72 4.94 -27.60 6.00
CA LYS A 72 3.52 -27.50 5.62
C LYS A 72 3.15 -26.12 5.12
N TYR A 73 3.67 -25.07 5.77
CA TYR A 73 3.14 -23.73 5.66
C TYR A 73 4.09 -22.72 5.04
N ILE A 74 5.32 -23.09 4.68
CA ILE A 74 6.23 -22.21 3.94
C ILE A 74 6.34 -22.71 2.50
N ASN A 75 5.66 -22.02 1.57
CA ASN A 75 5.58 -22.39 0.16
C ASN A 75 5.30 -21.15 -0.71
N ALA A 76 5.08 -21.32 -2.01
CA ALA A 76 4.87 -20.22 -2.94
C ALA A 76 3.64 -19.34 -2.67
N GLN A 77 2.60 -19.87 -1.97
CA GLN A 77 1.39 -19.13 -1.62
C GLN A 77 1.52 -18.35 -0.30
N THR A 78 2.48 -18.71 0.52
CA THR A 78 2.71 -18.11 1.83
C THR A 78 3.95 -17.23 1.78
N CYS A 79 4.07 -16.32 2.74
CA CYS A 79 5.35 -15.67 2.96
C CYS A 79 6.41 -16.69 3.44
N ASP A 80 7.64 -16.26 3.48
CA ASP A 80 8.80 -17.05 3.90
C ASP A 80 8.85 -17.30 5.43
N GLN A 81 7.78 -17.00 6.14
CA GLN A 81 7.67 -17.17 7.59
C GLN A 81 6.31 -17.75 7.98
N ALA A 82 6.32 -18.58 9.02
CA ALA A 82 5.13 -19.10 9.69
C ALA A 82 5.21 -18.87 11.20
N VAL A 83 4.08 -18.86 11.88
CA VAL A 83 4.00 -18.65 13.33
C VAL A 83 3.59 -19.92 14.02
N MET A 84 4.38 -20.34 15.03
CA MET A 84 4.02 -21.37 16.00
C MET A 84 3.47 -20.70 17.26
N PHE A 85 2.19 -20.85 17.50
CA PHE A 85 1.54 -20.25 18.68
C PHE A 85 1.62 -21.19 19.89
N VAL A 86 2.19 -20.69 20.98
CA VAL A 86 2.28 -21.36 22.29
C VAL A 86 1.16 -20.80 23.17
N PRO A 87 0.13 -21.57 23.54
CA PRO A 87 -1.05 -21.06 24.22
C PRO A 87 -0.82 -20.67 25.70
N SER A 88 0.40 -20.79 26.20
CA SER A 88 0.78 -20.53 27.60
C SER A 88 2.01 -19.61 27.67
N GLU A 89 1.87 -18.49 28.37
CA GLU A 89 3.01 -17.60 28.68
C GLU A 89 4.09 -18.32 29.49
N ALA A 90 3.71 -19.17 30.45
CA ALA A 90 4.66 -19.89 31.27
C ALA A 90 5.54 -20.85 30.45
N VAL A 91 4.93 -21.54 29.49
CA VAL A 91 5.66 -22.41 28.55
C VAL A 91 6.58 -21.62 27.65
N TYR A 92 6.10 -20.50 27.12
CA TYR A 92 6.92 -19.61 26.31
C TYR A 92 8.12 -19.06 27.09
N MET A 93 7.91 -18.60 28.31
CA MET A 93 8.98 -18.14 29.20
C MET A 93 9.98 -19.25 29.52
N TYR A 94 9.52 -20.49 29.71
CA TYR A 94 10.38 -21.65 29.87
C TYR A 94 11.26 -21.86 28.62
N ILE A 95 10.68 -21.82 27.44
CA ILE A 95 11.44 -21.93 26.17
C ILE A 95 12.51 -20.83 26.11
N CYS A 96 12.13 -19.58 26.35
CA CYS A 96 13.07 -18.47 26.33
C CYS A 96 14.22 -18.58 27.32
N SER A 97 13.95 -19.09 28.55
CA SER A 97 14.94 -19.10 29.65
C SER A 97 15.80 -20.36 29.69
N LYS A 98 15.23 -21.52 29.34
CA LYS A 98 15.88 -22.84 29.47
C LYS A 98 16.18 -23.52 28.16
N CYS A 99 15.52 -23.10 27.08
CA CYS A 99 15.59 -23.75 25.78
C CYS A 99 15.80 -22.72 24.66
N SER A 100 16.62 -21.70 24.87
CA SER A 100 16.84 -20.62 23.90
C SER A 100 17.35 -21.12 22.55
N ASP A 101 18.05 -22.26 22.53
CA ASP A 101 18.47 -22.95 21.30
C ASP A 101 17.28 -23.35 20.40
N LEU A 102 16.08 -23.52 20.96
CA LEU A 102 14.86 -23.77 20.18
C LEU A 102 14.38 -22.54 19.43
N LEU A 103 14.60 -21.33 19.99
CA LEU A 103 14.28 -20.08 19.31
C LEU A 103 15.19 -19.89 18.10
N ASP A 104 16.50 -20.10 18.26
CA ASP A 104 17.46 -20.04 17.17
C ASP A 104 17.16 -21.09 16.09
N TYR A 105 16.79 -22.29 16.52
CA TYR A 105 16.38 -23.36 15.61
C TYR A 105 15.11 -22.99 14.82
N ALA A 106 14.11 -22.45 15.49
CA ALA A 106 12.87 -22.01 14.85
C ALA A 106 13.13 -20.90 13.85
N PHE A 107 13.93 -19.90 14.23
CA PHE A 107 14.33 -18.80 13.36
C PHE A 107 15.06 -19.27 12.09
N ALA A 108 16.00 -20.22 12.26
CA ALA A 108 16.72 -20.84 11.12
C ALA A 108 15.78 -21.61 10.17
N HIS A 109 14.61 -22.05 10.65
CA HIS A 109 13.57 -22.71 9.86
C HIS A 109 12.42 -21.76 9.46
N HIS A 110 12.60 -20.44 9.62
CA HIS A 110 11.60 -19.42 9.31
C HIS A 110 10.29 -19.57 10.11
N VAL A 111 10.36 -20.12 11.29
CA VAL A 111 9.21 -20.27 12.20
C VAL A 111 9.39 -19.31 13.39
N LEU A 112 8.42 -18.42 13.58
CA LEU A 112 8.37 -17.51 14.72
C LEU A 112 7.56 -18.17 15.86
N ILE A 113 8.20 -18.40 17.00
CA ILE A 113 7.50 -18.87 18.19
C ILE A 113 6.89 -17.68 18.93
N THR A 114 5.59 -17.73 19.22
CA THR A 114 4.87 -16.65 19.89
C THR A 114 4.03 -17.17 21.05
N SER A 115 3.92 -16.35 22.09
CA SER A 115 2.94 -16.47 23.17
C SER A 115 1.69 -15.65 22.88
N PRO A 116 0.62 -15.70 23.68
CA PRO A 116 -0.53 -14.81 23.55
C PRO A 116 -0.14 -13.33 23.51
N THR A 117 0.73 -12.88 24.40
CA THR A 117 1.17 -11.49 24.48
C THR A 117 2.04 -11.08 23.28
N THR A 118 3.02 -11.90 22.90
CA THR A 118 3.89 -11.61 21.78
C THR A 118 3.18 -11.68 20.43
N LEU A 119 2.19 -12.58 20.28
CA LEU A 119 1.35 -12.64 19.08
C LEU A 119 0.57 -11.33 18.85
N ILE A 120 0.05 -10.72 19.93
CA ILE A 120 -0.62 -9.40 19.82
C ILE A 120 0.34 -8.37 19.21
N GLY A 121 1.61 -8.35 19.65
CA GLY A 121 2.63 -7.47 19.10
C GLY A 121 2.89 -7.71 17.61
N VAL A 122 3.00 -8.98 17.20
CA VAL A 122 3.17 -9.37 15.78
C VAL A 122 1.98 -8.90 14.94
N VAL A 123 0.76 -9.20 15.38
CA VAL A 123 -0.47 -8.80 14.65
C VAL A 123 -0.60 -7.28 14.58
N PHE A 124 -0.32 -6.58 15.69
CA PHE A 124 -0.33 -5.12 15.72
C PHE A 124 0.65 -4.52 14.70
N THR A 125 1.87 -5.03 14.65
CA THR A 125 2.90 -4.58 13.68
C THR A 125 2.44 -4.81 12.25
N LEU A 126 1.88 -5.98 11.93
CA LEU A 126 1.37 -6.31 10.59
C LEU A 126 0.18 -5.42 10.18
N VAL A 127 -0.73 -5.12 11.12
CA VAL A 127 -1.86 -4.21 10.87
C VAL A 127 -1.35 -2.79 10.56
N HIS A 128 -0.35 -2.30 11.31
CA HIS A 128 0.24 -1.00 11.04
C HIS A 128 0.98 -0.97 9.70
N ALA A 129 1.79 -1.95 9.40
CA ALA A 129 2.46 -2.09 8.11
C ALA A 129 1.46 -2.11 6.95
N THR A 130 0.30 -2.77 7.13
CA THR A 130 -0.78 -2.79 6.15
C THR A 130 -1.40 -1.41 5.92
N LYS A 131 -1.62 -0.63 6.98
CA LYS A 131 -2.13 0.74 6.88
C LYS A 131 -1.13 1.66 6.17
N ASP A 132 0.14 1.57 6.50
CA ASP A 132 1.19 2.39 5.92
C ASP A 132 1.41 2.06 4.43
N TYR A 133 1.35 0.79 4.06
CA TYR A 133 1.38 0.38 2.66
C TYR A 133 0.22 0.99 1.87
N ARG A 134 -1.03 0.89 2.36
CA ARG A 134 -2.20 1.49 1.70
C ARG A 134 -2.05 3.01 1.54
N ARG A 135 -1.54 3.69 2.58
CA ARG A 135 -1.24 5.12 2.50
C ARG A 135 -0.22 5.44 1.42
N SER A 136 0.87 4.68 1.35
CA SER A 136 1.92 4.90 0.34
C SER A 136 1.43 4.71 -1.09
N VAL A 137 0.54 3.74 -1.32
CA VAL A 137 -0.11 3.55 -2.64
C VAL A 137 -1.00 4.75 -2.98
N HIS A 138 -1.82 5.24 -2.04
CA HIS A 138 -2.65 6.43 -2.25
C HIS A 138 -1.83 7.69 -2.52
N VAL A 139 -0.75 7.91 -1.78
CA VAL A 139 0.15 9.06 -2.01
C VAL A 139 0.72 9.02 -3.42
N LYS A 140 1.20 7.87 -3.90
CA LYS A 140 1.71 7.74 -5.27
C LYS A 140 0.65 8.03 -6.34
N GLN A 141 -0.59 7.60 -6.12
CA GLN A 141 -1.70 7.90 -7.03
C GLN A 141 -1.98 9.41 -7.08
N ILE A 142 -2.05 10.06 -5.92
CA ILE A 142 -2.24 11.52 -5.83
C ILE A 142 -1.10 12.27 -6.51
N GLU A 143 0.15 11.86 -6.33
CA GLU A 143 1.31 12.46 -7.01
C GLU A 143 1.19 12.37 -8.53
N GLN A 144 0.75 11.24 -9.08
CA GLN A 144 0.53 11.06 -10.52
C GLN A 144 -0.59 11.96 -11.03
N GLU A 145 -1.70 12.09 -10.30
CA GLU A 145 -2.80 12.98 -10.65
C GLU A 145 -2.39 14.46 -10.62
N ILE A 146 -1.57 14.86 -9.63
CA ILE A 146 -1.03 16.23 -9.55
C ILE A 146 -0.13 16.53 -10.75
N ILE A 147 0.70 15.59 -11.19
CA ILE A 147 1.54 15.77 -12.38
C ILE A 147 0.66 15.94 -13.63
N ALA A 148 -0.35 15.12 -13.82
CA ALA A 148 -1.29 15.24 -14.94
C ALA A 148 -2.03 16.57 -14.92
N LEU A 149 -2.52 17.01 -13.75
CA LEU A 149 -3.21 18.29 -13.59
C LEU A 149 -2.30 19.49 -13.88
N LYS A 150 -1.01 19.41 -13.53
CA LYS A 150 -0.01 20.43 -13.86
C LYS A 150 0.18 20.56 -15.36
N ASP A 151 0.20 19.45 -16.09
CA ASP A 151 0.33 19.49 -17.56
C ASP A 151 -0.93 20.03 -18.24
N ASP A 152 -2.11 19.66 -17.75
CA ASP A 152 -3.37 20.21 -18.24
C ASP A 152 -3.51 21.70 -17.96
N SER A 153 -3.10 22.16 -16.78
CA SER A 153 -3.04 23.57 -16.44
C SER A 153 -2.12 24.34 -17.40
N ARG A 154 -0.94 23.81 -17.72
CA ARG A 154 -0.01 24.41 -18.67
C ARG A 154 -0.63 24.53 -20.08
N ARG A 155 -1.32 23.47 -20.54
CA ARG A 155 -2.05 23.47 -21.82
C ARG A 155 -3.17 24.51 -21.83
N LEU A 156 -3.90 24.64 -20.73
CA LEU A 156 -4.95 25.64 -20.61
C LEU A 156 -4.40 27.07 -20.70
N VAL A 157 -3.32 27.38 -20.00
CA VAL A 157 -2.66 28.70 -20.09
C VAL A 157 -2.24 28.99 -21.53
N GLN A 158 -1.61 28.06 -22.23
CA GLN A 158 -1.23 28.24 -23.63
C GLN A 158 -2.43 28.51 -24.56
N ARG A 159 -3.56 27.83 -24.34
CA ARG A 159 -4.78 28.05 -25.10
C ARG A 159 -5.37 29.43 -24.83
N LEU A 160 -5.37 29.87 -23.58
CA LEU A 160 -5.82 31.20 -23.20
C LEU A 160 -4.95 32.28 -23.84
N GLU A 161 -3.62 32.16 -23.84
CA GLU A 161 -2.70 33.07 -24.50
C GLU A 161 -2.94 33.16 -26.00
N LYS A 162 -3.14 32.02 -26.68
CA LYS A 162 -3.49 31.99 -28.11
C LYS A 162 -4.81 32.70 -28.38
N SER A 163 -5.83 32.47 -27.57
CA SER A 163 -7.13 33.11 -27.71
C SER A 163 -7.05 34.62 -27.45
N ALA A 164 -6.31 35.04 -26.44
CA ALA A 164 -6.07 36.45 -26.15
C ALA A 164 -5.34 37.15 -27.32
N ASN A 165 -4.34 36.53 -27.93
CA ASN A 165 -3.63 37.07 -29.08
C ASN A 165 -4.51 37.18 -30.33
N ALA A 166 -5.34 36.16 -30.63
CA ALA A 166 -6.31 36.20 -31.72
C ALA A 166 -7.33 37.32 -31.52
N MET A 167 -7.79 37.56 -30.30
CA MET A 167 -8.70 38.64 -29.95
C MET A 167 -8.06 40.01 -30.17
N ARG A 168 -6.79 40.22 -29.78
CA ARG A 168 -6.04 41.45 -30.05
C ARG A 168 -5.89 41.71 -31.54
N GLN A 169 -5.58 40.69 -32.32
CA GLN A 169 -5.49 40.83 -33.81
C GLN A 169 -6.84 41.22 -34.42
N SER A 170 -7.94 40.60 -33.96
CA SER A 170 -9.29 40.95 -34.40
C SER A 170 -9.67 42.38 -34.05
N LEU A 171 -9.32 42.86 -32.87
CA LEU A 171 -9.52 44.27 -32.46
C LEU A 171 -8.74 45.24 -33.36
N SER A 172 -7.47 44.95 -33.65
CA SER A 172 -6.65 45.77 -34.54
C SER A 172 -7.24 45.84 -35.97
N ALA A 173 -7.73 44.71 -36.50
CA ALA A 173 -8.39 44.69 -37.81
C ALA A 173 -9.70 45.51 -37.84
N LEU A 174 -10.47 45.48 -36.74
CA LEU A 174 -11.65 46.35 -36.58
C LEU A 174 -11.30 47.83 -36.55
N GLU A 175 -10.25 48.22 -35.85
CA GLU A 175 -9.76 49.60 -35.80
C GLU A 175 -9.34 50.09 -37.20
N GLU A 176 -8.60 49.27 -37.96
CA GLU A 176 -8.22 49.59 -39.36
C GLU A 176 -9.45 49.76 -40.26
N THR A 177 -10.46 48.91 -40.08
CA THR A 177 -11.72 48.98 -40.81
C THR A 177 -12.47 50.28 -40.48
N GLN A 178 -12.50 50.64 -39.18
CA GLN A 178 -13.12 51.91 -38.74
C GLN A 178 -12.44 53.13 -39.34
N ILE A 179 -11.11 53.13 -39.37
CA ILE A 179 -10.34 54.22 -40.00
C ILE A 179 -10.65 54.31 -41.52
N SER A 180 -10.75 53.16 -42.17
CA SER A 180 -11.10 53.09 -43.61
C SER A 180 -12.51 53.63 -43.89
N ALA A 181 -13.48 53.24 -43.07
CA ALA A 181 -14.86 53.74 -43.17
C ALA A 181 -14.94 55.26 -42.96
N GLN A 182 -14.21 55.81 -41.98
CA GLN A 182 -14.13 57.27 -41.78
C GLN A 182 -13.51 57.98 -42.94
N LYS A 183 -12.48 57.46 -43.61
CA LYS A 183 -11.89 58.05 -44.83
C LYS A 183 -12.90 58.03 -45.97
N ILE A 184 -13.66 56.98 -46.14
CA ILE A 184 -14.71 56.93 -47.20
C ILE A 184 -15.79 57.97 -46.91
N PHE A 185 -16.27 58.05 -45.68
CA PHE A 185 -17.27 59.00 -45.26
C PHE A 185 -16.84 60.44 -45.56
N ARG A 186 -15.62 60.84 -45.17
CA ARG A 186 -15.07 62.18 -45.48
C ARG A 186 -14.92 62.47 -46.99
N ARG A 187 -14.68 61.43 -47.82
CA ARG A 187 -14.64 61.57 -49.26
C ARG A 187 -16.03 61.84 -49.84
N ILE A 188 -17.04 61.12 -49.33
CA ILE A 188 -18.44 61.33 -49.76
C ILE A 188 -18.90 62.79 -49.42
N GLU A 189 -18.61 63.26 -48.21
CA GLU A 189 -18.92 64.61 -47.76
C GLU A 189 -18.31 65.66 -48.72
N LYS A 190 -17.02 65.52 -49.06
CA LYS A 190 -16.34 66.44 -49.96
C LYS A 190 -16.95 66.46 -51.36
N VAL A 191 -17.41 65.33 -51.89
CA VAL A 191 -18.07 65.20 -53.18
C VAL A 191 -19.43 65.91 -53.16
N SER A 192 -20.22 65.65 -52.08
CA SER A 192 -21.53 66.29 -51.92
C SER A 192 -21.46 67.82 -51.73
N GLU A 193 -20.45 68.33 -51.04
CA GLU A 193 -20.18 69.77 -50.91
C GLU A 193 -19.68 70.41 -52.23
N GLY A 194 -18.96 69.65 -53.04
CA GLY A 194 -18.50 70.14 -54.36
C GLY A 194 -19.62 70.21 -55.39
N GLU A 195 -20.61 69.28 -55.33
CA GLU A 195 -21.81 69.33 -56.17
C GLU A 195 -22.75 70.48 -55.79
N THR A 196 -22.84 70.79 -54.48
CA THR A 196 -23.65 71.95 -54.02
C THR A 196 -23.03 73.28 -54.43
N LYS A 197 -21.71 73.42 -54.56
CA LYS A 197 -21.06 74.62 -55.02
C LYS A 197 -21.25 74.85 -56.54
N ASN A 198 -21.15 73.78 -57.35
CA ASN A 198 -21.34 73.88 -58.83
C ASN A 198 -22.80 74.19 -59.22
N THR A 199 -23.77 73.82 -58.40
CA THR A 199 -25.17 74.16 -58.63
C THR A 199 -25.51 75.58 -58.18
N ALA A 200 -24.69 76.23 -57.34
CA ALA A 200 -24.88 77.60 -56.89
C ALA A 200 -24.23 78.65 -57.86
N GLU A 201 -23.20 78.24 -58.60
CA GLU A 201 -22.55 79.10 -59.62
C GLU A 201 -23.24 79.06 -61.01
N SER A 202 -24.27 78.21 -61.18
CA SER A 202 -25.02 78.12 -62.45
C SER A 202 -26.41 78.78 -62.41
N ARG A 203 -26.63 79.70 -61.51
CA ARG A 203 -27.82 80.54 -61.36
C ARG A 203 -27.32 82.04 -61.30
#